data_0803e510036add024a1fe3b2bf7f6308
#
_entry.id   0803e510036add024a1fe3b2bf7f6308
#
_cell.length_a   1.000
_cell.length_b   1.000
_cell.length_c   1.000
_cell.angle_alpha   90.00
_cell.angle_beta   90.00
_cell.angle_gamma   90.00
#
_symmetry.space_group_name_H-M   'P 1'
#
loop_
_entity.id
_entity.type
_entity.pdbx_description
1 polymer ?
#
loop_
_entity_poly.entity_id
_entity_poly.type
_entity_poly.pdbx_seq_one_letter_code
_entity_poly.pdbx_strand_id
1 'polypeptide(L)'
;METRREERIGQLLQELKRSDKLHLKDAAALLGVSEMTIRRDLNNHSAPVVLLGGYIVLEPRSASHYLLSDQKSRLVEEKRRAAKLAATLIEPDQTLFFDCGTTTPWIIEAIDNEIPFTAVCYSLNTFLALKEKPHCRAFLCGGEFHASNAIFKPIDFQQTLNNFCPDIAFYSAAGVHASKGATCFNLEELPVKHWAMSMAQKHVLVVDHSKFGKVRPARMGDLKRFDIVVSDCCPEDEYVKYAQTQRIKLMY
;
A
#
# COMPACT_ATOMS: atom_id res chain seq x y z
N MET A 1 32.30 7.72 4.88
CA MET A 1 31.87 7.37 6.26
C MET A 1 30.36 7.10 6.36
N GLU A 2 29.52 7.71 5.54
CA GLU A 2 28.07 7.44 5.48
C GLU A 2 27.73 5.99 5.12
N THR A 3 28.35 5.40 4.13
CA THR A 3 28.12 4.04 3.66
C THR A 3 28.24 2.95 4.72
N ARG A 4 29.26 2.99 5.59
CA ARG A 4 29.44 1.99 6.66
C ARG A 4 28.39 2.10 7.78
N ARG A 5 27.86 3.29 8.02
CA ARG A 5 26.76 3.51 8.99
C ARG A 5 25.44 2.95 8.42
N GLU A 6 25.15 3.24 7.16
CA GLU A 6 23.95 2.76 6.50
C GLU A 6 23.92 1.24 6.43
N GLU A 7 25.04 0.59 6.14
CA GLU A 7 25.18 -0.87 6.18
C GLU A 7 24.83 -1.44 7.57
N ARG A 8 25.37 -0.84 8.65
CA ARG A 8 25.08 -1.29 10.01
C ARG A 8 23.60 -1.09 10.40
N ILE A 9 23.01 0.05 10.06
CA ILE A 9 21.57 0.29 10.27
C ILE A 9 20.74 -0.72 9.49
N GLY A 10 21.12 -1.03 8.25
CA GLY A 10 20.47 -2.07 7.43
C GLY A 10 20.50 -3.46 8.08
N GLN A 11 21.64 -3.85 8.66
CA GLN A 11 21.79 -5.12 9.38
C GLN A 11 20.95 -5.16 10.67
N LEU A 12 20.91 -4.07 11.43
CA LEU A 12 20.03 -3.95 12.61
C LEU A 12 18.55 -4.09 12.22
N LEU A 13 18.13 -3.47 11.13
CA LEU A 13 16.77 -3.59 10.61
C LEU A 13 16.42 -5.02 10.19
N GLN A 14 17.35 -5.74 9.57
CA GLN A 14 17.13 -7.14 9.21
C GLN A 14 16.94 -8.02 10.45
N GLU A 15 17.73 -7.81 11.49
CA GLU A 15 17.61 -8.59 12.72
C GLU A 15 16.34 -8.24 13.49
N LEU A 16 15.96 -6.96 13.54
CA LEU A 16 14.71 -6.51 14.14
C LEU A 16 13.44 -6.94 13.37
N LYS A 17 13.57 -7.42 12.13
CA LYS A 17 12.49 -8.11 11.40
C LYS A 17 12.24 -9.54 11.90
N ARG A 18 13.25 -10.14 12.54
CA ARG A 18 13.19 -11.51 13.10
C ARG A 18 12.86 -11.51 14.60
N SER A 19 13.32 -10.46 15.29
CA SER A 19 13.10 -10.28 16.74
C SER A 19 12.59 -8.85 16.98
N ASP A 20 11.52 -8.68 17.75
CA ASP A 20 10.91 -7.35 18.01
C ASP A 20 11.86 -6.37 18.73
N LYS A 21 12.94 -6.88 19.32
CA LYS A 21 13.97 -6.11 20.06
C LYS A 21 15.31 -6.82 20.01
N LEU A 22 16.40 -6.04 20.00
CA LEU A 22 17.78 -6.53 20.08
C LEU A 22 18.52 -5.81 21.20
N HIS A 23 19.12 -6.55 22.14
CA HIS A 23 19.88 -5.92 23.21
C HIS A 23 21.14 -5.25 22.64
N LEU A 24 21.52 -4.07 23.17
CA LEU A 24 22.64 -3.27 22.64
C LEU A 24 23.96 -4.05 22.59
N LYS A 25 24.23 -4.92 23.59
CA LYS A 25 25.40 -5.80 23.59
C LYS A 25 25.39 -6.82 22.45
N ASP A 26 24.23 -7.41 22.20
CA ASP A 26 24.08 -8.42 21.14
C ASP A 26 24.22 -7.76 19.77
N ALA A 27 23.70 -6.54 19.61
CA ALA A 27 23.90 -5.73 18.43
C ALA A 27 25.38 -5.37 18.20
N ALA A 28 26.11 -5.04 19.27
CA ALA A 28 27.53 -4.74 19.19
C ALA A 28 28.35 -5.97 18.75
N ALA A 29 28.04 -7.15 19.31
CA ALA A 29 28.64 -8.42 18.90
C ALA A 29 28.30 -8.78 17.44
N LEU A 30 27.04 -8.64 17.03
CA LEU A 30 26.56 -8.91 15.68
C LEU A 30 27.28 -8.06 14.63
N LEU A 31 27.47 -6.77 14.91
CA LEU A 31 28.04 -5.80 13.98
C LEU A 31 29.58 -5.67 14.09
N GLY A 32 30.22 -6.34 15.06
CA GLY A 32 31.65 -6.25 15.29
C GLY A 32 32.13 -4.84 15.68
N VAL A 33 31.28 -4.05 16.38
CA VAL A 33 31.58 -2.67 16.79
C VAL A 33 31.29 -2.47 18.27
N SER A 34 31.78 -1.33 18.83
CA SER A 34 31.49 -1.00 20.23
C SER A 34 30.01 -0.51 20.40
N GLU A 35 29.47 -0.71 21.61
CA GLU A 35 28.14 -0.15 21.97
C GLU A 35 28.08 1.38 21.75
N MET A 36 29.22 2.07 22.01
CA MET A 36 29.32 3.52 21.77
C MET A 36 29.17 3.88 20.29
N THR A 37 29.70 3.04 19.40
CA THR A 37 29.56 3.23 17.96
C THR A 37 28.09 3.13 17.55
N ILE A 38 27.37 2.14 18.06
CA ILE A 38 25.93 1.97 17.79
C ILE A 38 25.15 3.16 18.36
N ARG A 39 25.41 3.58 19.60
CA ARG A 39 24.75 4.77 20.19
C ARG A 39 24.94 6.01 19.33
N ARG A 40 26.13 6.22 18.78
CA ARG A 40 26.42 7.34 17.88
C ARG A 40 25.69 7.19 16.55
N ASP A 41 25.62 6.00 15.99
CA ASP A 41 24.90 5.73 14.74
C ASP A 41 23.38 5.95 14.87
N LEU A 42 22.81 5.66 16.06
CA LEU A 42 21.39 5.83 16.37
C LEU A 42 21.01 7.27 16.77
N ASN A 43 21.95 8.08 17.25
CA ASN A 43 21.68 9.48 17.67
C ASN A 43 21.34 10.42 16.50
N ASN A 44 21.43 9.98 15.28
CA ASN A 44 21.06 10.78 14.12
C ASN A 44 19.56 10.54 13.80
N HIS A 45 18.73 11.57 13.95
CA HIS A 45 17.26 11.53 13.89
C HIS A 45 16.62 10.95 12.60
N SER A 46 17.43 10.44 11.67
CA SER A 46 16.96 9.80 10.43
C SER A 46 16.99 8.26 10.45
N ALA A 47 17.43 7.63 11.57
CA ALA A 47 17.46 6.18 11.65
C ALA A 47 16.07 5.63 12.05
N PRO A 48 15.54 4.59 11.37
CA PRO A 48 14.25 4.01 11.70
C PRO A 48 14.28 3.08 12.91
N VAL A 49 15.35 3.17 13.73
CA VAL A 49 15.59 2.39 14.93
C VAL A 49 16.04 3.29 16.08
N VAL A 50 15.59 3.00 17.28
CA VAL A 50 15.92 3.75 18.50
C VAL A 50 16.38 2.84 19.61
N LEU A 51 17.15 3.42 20.55
CA LEU A 51 17.59 2.75 21.75
C LEU A 51 16.64 3.09 22.91
N LEU A 52 15.92 2.10 23.42
CA LEU A 52 15.00 2.24 24.54
C LEU A 52 15.37 1.22 25.64
N GLY A 53 15.71 1.70 26.84
CA GLY A 53 15.99 0.83 27.99
C GLY A 53 17.09 -0.19 27.76
N GLY A 54 18.12 0.12 26.94
CA GLY A 54 19.21 -0.81 26.61
C GLY A 54 18.91 -1.76 25.45
N TYR A 55 17.71 -1.69 24.88
CA TYR A 55 17.31 -2.44 23.70
C TYR A 55 17.19 -1.53 22.48
N ILE A 56 17.66 -2.01 21.35
CA ILE A 56 17.40 -1.43 20.04
C ILE A 56 16.06 -1.98 19.59
N VAL A 57 15.15 -1.09 19.22
CA VAL A 57 13.81 -1.40 18.72
C VAL A 57 13.54 -0.55 17.46
N LEU A 58 12.61 -0.97 16.65
CA LEU A 58 12.09 -0.09 15.59
C LEU A 58 11.51 1.16 16.25
N GLU A 59 11.80 2.33 15.71
CA GLU A 59 11.25 3.57 16.25
C GLU A 59 9.72 3.47 16.30
N PRO A 60 9.06 3.71 17.48
CA PRO A 60 7.61 3.59 17.60
C PRO A 60 6.84 4.48 16.60
N ARG A 61 7.46 5.59 16.16
CA ARG A 61 6.93 6.42 15.08
C ARG A 61 7.09 5.78 13.70
N SER A 62 8.08 4.89 13.52
CA SER A 62 8.24 4.12 12.28
C SER A 62 7.36 2.87 12.23
N ALA A 63 6.87 2.36 13.37
CA ALA A 63 5.85 1.31 13.39
C ALA A 63 4.50 1.80 12.85
N SER A 64 4.24 3.12 12.90
CA SER A 64 3.13 3.78 12.21
C SER A 64 3.52 4.27 10.80
N HIS A 65 4.80 4.33 10.45
CA HIS A 65 5.26 4.65 9.11
C HIS A 65 5.12 3.40 8.22
N TYR A 66 4.07 3.40 7.43
CA TYR A 66 3.94 2.55 6.27
C TYR A 66 5.10 2.88 5.32
N LEU A 67 6.21 2.14 5.42
CA LEU A 67 7.25 2.20 4.42
C LEU A 67 6.79 1.32 3.25
N LEU A 68 6.42 1.97 2.16
CA LEU A 68 5.99 1.32 0.92
C LEU A 68 7.03 0.28 0.45
N SER A 69 8.33 0.53 0.69
CA SER A 69 9.44 -0.38 0.41
C SER A 69 9.30 -1.74 1.10
N ASP A 70 8.89 -1.75 2.37
CA ASP A 70 8.75 -2.99 3.15
C ASP A 70 7.55 -3.82 2.72
N GLN A 71 6.51 -3.17 2.20
CA GLN A 71 5.32 -3.85 1.70
C GLN A 71 5.50 -4.37 0.27
N LYS A 72 6.39 -3.79 -0.52
CA LYS A 72 6.67 -4.24 -1.90
C LYS A 72 7.15 -5.69 -1.95
N SER A 73 8.03 -6.09 -1.05
CA SER A 73 8.65 -7.43 -1.02
C SER A 73 7.82 -8.49 -0.30
N ARG A 74 6.69 -8.13 0.33
CA ARG A 74 5.84 -9.06 1.07
C ARG A 74 4.73 -9.61 0.20
N LEU A 75 4.53 -10.94 0.26
CA LEU A 75 3.41 -11.64 -0.41
C LEU A 75 3.25 -11.22 -1.87
N VAL A 76 4.36 -11.26 -2.63
CA VAL A 76 4.39 -10.81 -4.03
C VAL A 76 3.53 -11.70 -4.91
N GLU A 77 3.61 -13.03 -4.73
CA GLU A 77 2.85 -13.98 -5.53
C GLU A 77 1.34 -13.91 -5.22
N GLU A 78 0.98 -13.67 -3.96
CA GLU A 78 -0.41 -13.45 -3.53
C GLU A 78 -0.99 -12.20 -4.19
N LYS A 79 -0.24 -11.09 -4.14
CA LYS A 79 -0.65 -9.84 -4.81
C LYS A 79 -0.78 -10.02 -6.33
N ARG A 80 0.13 -10.77 -6.95
CA ARG A 80 0.06 -11.07 -8.39
C ARG A 80 -1.18 -11.90 -8.74
N ARG A 81 -1.53 -12.91 -7.91
CA ARG A 81 -2.75 -13.71 -8.14
C ARG A 81 -4.01 -12.83 -8.07
N ALA A 82 -4.17 -12.08 -6.98
CA ALA A 82 -5.29 -11.16 -6.85
C ALA A 82 -5.33 -10.11 -7.98
N ALA A 83 -4.16 -9.58 -8.35
CA ALA A 83 -4.03 -8.59 -9.41
C ALA A 83 -4.44 -9.13 -10.79
N LYS A 84 -4.04 -10.36 -11.14
CA LYS A 84 -4.44 -11.03 -12.38
C LYS A 84 -5.97 -11.17 -12.48
N LEU A 85 -6.62 -11.58 -11.37
CA LEU A 85 -8.08 -11.65 -11.32
C LEU A 85 -8.72 -10.26 -11.49
N ALA A 86 -8.19 -9.24 -10.81
CA ALA A 86 -8.71 -7.88 -10.94
C ALA A 86 -8.56 -7.32 -12.37
N ALA A 87 -7.45 -7.62 -13.05
CA ALA A 87 -7.21 -7.19 -14.43
C ALA A 87 -8.23 -7.76 -15.42
N THR A 88 -8.84 -8.92 -15.15
CA THR A 88 -9.91 -9.50 -16.02
C THR A 88 -11.21 -8.69 -16.03
N LEU A 89 -11.33 -7.69 -15.16
CA LEU A 89 -12.50 -6.80 -15.10
C LEU A 89 -12.39 -5.61 -16.04
N ILE A 90 -11.23 -5.40 -16.65
CA ILE A 90 -10.92 -4.23 -17.47
C ILE A 90 -11.29 -4.53 -18.91
N GLU A 91 -12.04 -3.61 -19.51
CA GLU A 91 -12.47 -3.64 -20.90
C GLU A 91 -11.81 -2.51 -21.70
N PRO A 92 -11.70 -2.62 -23.04
CA PRO A 92 -11.18 -1.55 -23.88
C PRO A 92 -11.91 -0.21 -23.69
N ASP A 93 -11.18 0.88 -23.86
CA ASP A 93 -11.66 2.28 -23.85
C ASP A 93 -12.24 2.78 -22.51
N GLN A 94 -12.13 2.00 -21.43
CA GLN A 94 -12.56 2.42 -20.10
C GLN A 94 -11.65 3.51 -19.51
N THR A 95 -12.24 4.34 -18.66
CA THR A 95 -11.52 5.24 -17.75
C THR A 95 -11.41 4.57 -16.39
N LEU A 96 -10.19 4.34 -15.92
CA LEU A 96 -9.87 3.58 -14.73
C LEU A 96 -9.21 4.49 -13.68
N PHE A 97 -9.62 4.35 -12.43
CA PHE A 97 -8.87 4.92 -11.32
C PHE A 97 -8.05 3.83 -10.63
N PHE A 98 -6.78 4.11 -10.43
CA PHE A 98 -5.88 3.24 -9.68
C PHE A 98 -5.39 3.92 -8.41
N ASP A 99 -5.70 3.32 -7.29
CA ASP A 99 -5.29 3.74 -5.96
C ASP A 99 -3.76 3.64 -5.75
N CYS A 100 -3.28 4.11 -4.61
CA CYS A 100 -1.89 3.91 -4.17
C CYS A 100 -1.70 2.51 -3.57
N GLY A 101 -0.47 2.19 -3.24
CA GLY A 101 -0.12 0.96 -2.54
C GLY A 101 0.76 0.02 -3.37
N THR A 102 0.97 -1.18 -2.85
CA THR A 102 1.90 -2.16 -3.44
C THR A 102 1.20 -3.24 -4.28
N THR A 103 -0.12 -3.31 -4.24
CA THR A 103 -0.92 -4.26 -5.02
C THR A 103 -1.28 -3.68 -6.39
N THR A 104 -1.57 -2.39 -6.45
CA THR A 104 -2.07 -1.70 -7.64
C THR A 104 -1.12 -1.80 -8.85
N PRO A 105 0.21 -1.66 -8.71
CA PRO A 105 1.12 -1.85 -9.85
C PRO A 105 1.02 -3.24 -10.49
N TRP A 106 0.74 -4.29 -9.70
CA TRP A 106 0.57 -5.65 -10.22
C TRP A 106 -0.70 -5.80 -11.05
N ILE A 107 -1.78 -5.06 -10.72
CA ILE A 107 -2.99 -5.03 -11.54
C ILE A 107 -2.64 -4.47 -12.91
N ILE A 108 -1.93 -3.35 -12.95
CA ILE A 108 -1.52 -2.68 -14.18
C ILE A 108 -0.61 -3.58 -15.01
N GLU A 109 0.36 -4.24 -14.40
CA GLU A 109 1.24 -5.19 -15.09
C GLU A 109 0.45 -6.33 -15.76
N ALA A 110 -0.63 -6.79 -15.09
CA ALA A 110 -1.48 -7.89 -15.57
C ALA A 110 -2.46 -7.50 -16.67
N ILE A 111 -2.67 -6.21 -16.96
CA ILE A 111 -3.50 -5.76 -18.10
C ILE A 111 -2.82 -6.17 -19.41
N ASP A 112 -3.58 -6.72 -20.33
CA ASP A 112 -3.09 -7.01 -21.68
C ASP A 112 -2.60 -5.73 -22.37
N ASN A 113 -1.44 -5.79 -23.02
CA ASN A 113 -0.84 -4.64 -23.67
C ASN A 113 -1.64 -4.13 -24.87
N GLU A 114 -2.52 -4.94 -25.45
CA GLU A 114 -3.38 -4.57 -26.57
C GLU A 114 -4.64 -3.80 -26.13
N ILE A 115 -4.95 -3.75 -24.83
CA ILE A 115 -6.14 -3.07 -24.32
C ILE A 115 -5.89 -1.55 -24.22
N PRO A 116 -6.57 -0.71 -24.99
CA PRO A 116 -6.54 0.74 -24.82
C PRO A 116 -7.39 1.16 -23.61
N PHE A 117 -6.86 2.05 -22.77
CA PHE A 117 -7.61 2.60 -21.62
C PHE A 117 -7.04 3.96 -21.18
N THR A 118 -7.88 4.70 -20.47
CA THR A 118 -7.46 5.91 -19.76
C THR A 118 -7.30 5.59 -18.28
N ALA A 119 -6.22 6.06 -17.65
CA ALA A 119 -5.95 5.82 -16.25
C ALA A 119 -5.71 7.11 -15.47
N VAL A 120 -6.30 7.21 -14.29
CA VAL A 120 -6.10 8.29 -13.33
C VAL A 120 -5.47 7.72 -12.07
N CYS A 121 -4.39 8.30 -11.59
CA CYS A 121 -3.71 7.90 -10.37
C CYS A 121 -3.10 9.11 -9.64
N TYR A 122 -2.71 8.92 -8.38
CA TYR A 122 -2.05 9.92 -7.54
C TYR A 122 -0.79 9.37 -6.85
N SER A 123 -0.38 8.15 -7.21
CA SER A 123 0.80 7.47 -6.65
C SER A 123 1.90 7.37 -7.71
N LEU A 124 3.13 7.70 -7.33
CA LEU A 124 4.30 7.58 -8.20
C LEU A 124 4.51 6.14 -8.68
N ASN A 125 4.37 5.16 -7.78
CA ASN A 125 4.56 3.75 -8.15
C ASN A 125 3.52 3.25 -9.15
N THR A 126 2.27 3.67 -8.96
CA THR A 126 1.17 3.38 -9.88
C THR A 126 1.43 4.02 -11.24
N PHE A 127 1.85 5.29 -11.26
CA PHE A 127 2.17 5.98 -12.52
C PHE A 127 3.35 5.33 -13.25
N LEU A 128 4.39 4.91 -12.53
CA LEU A 128 5.53 4.22 -13.15
C LEU A 128 5.14 2.89 -13.81
N ALA A 129 4.14 2.18 -13.29
CA ALA A 129 3.59 1.00 -13.95
C ALA A 129 2.73 1.36 -15.18
N LEU A 130 1.90 2.41 -15.07
CA LEU A 130 1.04 2.86 -16.16
C LEU A 130 1.82 3.33 -17.39
N LYS A 131 2.93 4.04 -17.20
CA LYS A 131 3.76 4.56 -18.31
C LYS A 131 4.36 3.45 -19.19
N GLU A 132 4.47 2.23 -18.67
CA GLU A 132 4.98 1.08 -19.43
C GLU A 132 3.89 0.43 -20.32
N LYS A 133 2.62 0.84 -20.20
CA LYS A 133 1.51 0.33 -21.02
C LYS A 133 1.39 1.12 -22.33
N PRO A 134 1.54 0.46 -23.50
CA PRO A 134 1.66 1.16 -24.79
C PRO A 134 0.38 1.89 -25.19
N HIS A 135 -0.80 1.39 -24.80
CA HIS A 135 -2.10 1.97 -25.15
C HIS A 135 -2.81 2.64 -23.96
N CYS A 136 -2.05 3.04 -22.93
CA CYS A 136 -2.59 3.74 -21.77
C CYS A 136 -2.41 5.26 -21.90
N ARG A 137 -3.51 6.00 -21.77
CA ARG A 137 -3.46 7.44 -21.52
C ARG A 137 -3.46 7.69 -20.02
N ALA A 138 -2.28 7.88 -19.43
CA ALA A 138 -2.10 8.01 -17.98
C ALA A 138 -2.15 9.46 -17.52
N PHE A 139 -2.97 9.73 -16.50
CA PHE A 139 -3.04 11.01 -15.78
C PHE A 139 -2.53 10.82 -14.35
N LEU A 140 -1.44 11.51 -14.01
CA LEU A 140 -0.96 11.62 -12.65
C LEU A 140 -1.51 12.89 -12.02
N CYS A 141 -2.33 12.75 -10.97
CA CYS A 141 -2.77 13.88 -10.16
C CYS A 141 -1.60 14.36 -9.31
N GLY A 142 -0.92 15.39 -9.77
CA GLY A 142 0.23 16.00 -9.12
C GLY A 142 -0.13 16.77 -7.86
N GLY A 143 0.88 17.37 -7.22
CA GLY A 143 0.73 18.17 -5.99
C GLY A 143 1.91 18.00 -5.06
N GLU A 144 1.69 18.11 -3.75
CA GLU A 144 2.70 17.88 -2.72
C GLU A 144 3.07 16.39 -2.66
N PHE A 145 4.36 16.09 -2.79
CA PHE A 145 4.84 14.70 -2.75
C PHE A 145 5.11 14.22 -1.32
N HIS A 146 4.46 13.14 -0.94
CA HIS A 146 4.66 12.45 0.33
C HIS A 146 5.51 11.20 0.14
N ALA A 147 6.77 11.27 0.57
CA ALA A 147 7.75 10.21 0.34
C ALA A 147 7.44 8.89 1.06
N SER A 148 6.77 8.91 2.22
CA SER A 148 6.47 7.73 3.03
C SER A 148 5.64 6.67 2.30
N ASN A 149 4.70 7.10 1.47
CA ASN A 149 3.81 6.25 0.68
C ASN A 149 3.82 6.55 -0.82
N ALA A 150 4.77 7.41 -1.25
CA ALA A 150 4.99 7.82 -2.64
C ALA A 150 3.71 8.29 -3.35
N ILE A 151 2.91 9.12 -2.67
CA ILE A 151 1.71 9.75 -3.22
C ILE A 151 1.90 11.24 -3.45
N PHE A 152 1.08 11.79 -4.33
CA PHE A 152 0.90 13.22 -4.52
C PHE A 152 -0.44 13.63 -3.90
N LYS A 153 -0.40 14.65 -3.03
CA LYS A 153 -1.59 15.28 -2.49
C LYS A 153 -1.94 16.48 -3.38
N PRO A 154 -3.04 16.43 -4.13
CA PRO A 154 -3.42 17.53 -5.01
C PRO A 154 -3.58 18.85 -4.24
N ILE A 155 -3.02 19.94 -4.77
CA ILE A 155 -3.16 21.28 -4.18
C ILE A 155 -4.57 21.81 -4.46
N ASP A 156 -5.04 21.65 -5.69
CA ASP A 156 -6.43 21.90 -6.07
C ASP A 156 -7.12 20.59 -6.44
N PHE A 157 -7.69 19.98 -5.42
CA PHE A 157 -8.33 18.69 -5.53
C PHE A 157 -9.55 18.71 -6.48
N GLN A 158 -10.35 19.77 -6.39
CA GLN A 158 -11.60 19.86 -7.15
C GLN A 158 -11.36 20.11 -8.64
N GLN A 159 -10.43 20.98 -8.99
CA GLN A 159 -10.15 21.27 -10.39
C GLN A 159 -9.46 20.10 -11.10
N THR A 160 -8.63 19.34 -10.39
CA THR A 160 -7.84 18.26 -11.01
C THR A 160 -8.67 16.99 -11.20
N LEU A 161 -9.40 16.58 -10.18
CA LEU A 161 -10.04 15.26 -10.13
C LEU A 161 -11.49 15.25 -10.60
N ASN A 162 -12.26 16.33 -10.36
CA ASN A 162 -13.69 16.37 -10.71
C ASN A 162 -13.99 16.33 -12.21
N ASN A 163 -12.96 16.41 -13.07
CA ASN A 163 -13.12 16.24 -14.51
C ASN A 163 -13.14 14.76 -14.96
N PHE A 164 -12.95 13.81 -14.04
CA PHE A 164 -12.93 12.40 -14.34
C PHE A 164 -14.13 11.68 -13.74
N CYS A 165 -14.73 10.80 -14.53
CA CYS A 165 -15.77 9.86 -14.12
C CYS A 165 -15.29 8.43 -14.43
N PRO A 166 -14.53 7.79 -13.52
CA PRO A 166 -13.99 6.46 -13.79
C PRO A 166 -15.10 5.42 -13.93
N ASP A 167 -14.96 4.51 -14.92
CA ASP A 167 -15.83 3.34 -15.05
C ASP A 167 -15.56 2.36 -13.92
N ILE A 168 -14.28 2.13 -13.61
CA ILE A 168 -13.84 1.26 -12.51
C ILE A 168 -12.79 1.98 -11.67
N ALA A 169 -12.95 1.90 -10.35
CA ALA A 169 -11.91 2.28 -9.40
C ALA A 169 -11.36 1.04 -8.69
N PHE A 170 -10.05 0.84 -8.81
CA PHE A 170 -9.31 -0.20 -8.11
C PHE A 170 -8.67 0.36 -6.86
N TYR A 171 -9.03 -0.20 -5.71
CA TYR A 171 -8.54 0.20 -4.40
C TYR A 171 -7.64 -0.87 -3.80
N SER A 172 -6.66 -0.43 -3.05
CA SER A 172 -5.91 -1.28 -2.11
C SER A 172 -6.26 -0.92 -0.67
N ALA A 173 -6.12 -1.87 0.24
CA ALA A 173 -6.28 -1.65 1.67
C ALA A 173 -5.16 -2.32 2.47
N ALA A 174 -4.86 -1.75 3.63
CA ALA A 174 -3.92 -2.32 4.59
C ALA A 174 -4.61 -3.16 5.67
N GLY A 175 -5.95 -3.09 5.73
CA GLY A 175 -6.78 -3.91 6.59
C GLY A 175 -8.22 -3.97 6.09
N VAL A 176 -8.84 -5.15 6.25
CA VAL A 176 -10.23 -5.45 5.91
C VAL A 176 -10.88 -6.10 7.12
N HIS A 177 -11.97 -5.53 7.61
CA HIS A 177 -12.67 -6.03 8.79
C HIS A 177 -14.18 -5.93 8.60
N ALA A 178 -14.92 -6.96 8.95
CA ALA A 178 -16.36 -7.05 8.70
C ALA A 178 -17.14 -5.85 9.27
N SER A 179 -16.83 -5.43 10.50
CA SER A 179 -17.53 -4.31 11.15
C SER A 179 -16.84 -2.94 10.99
N LYS A 180 -15.55 -2.88 10.64
CA LYS A 180 -14.80 -1.63 10.48
C LYS A 180 -14.59 -1.24 9.02
N GLY A 181 -14.84 -2.15 8.09
CA GLY A 181 -14.67 -1.94 6.67
C GLY A 181 -13.23 -2.00 6.19
N ALA A 182 -12.93 -1.33 5.09
CA ALA A 182 -11.59 -1.18 4.54
C ALA A 182 -10.84 -0.04 5.23
N THR A 183 -9.56 -0.27 5.53
CA THR A 183 -8.70 0.69 6.25
C THR A 183 -7.31 0.77 5.62
N CYS A 184 -6.67 1.94 5.72
CA CYS A 184 -5.29 2.19 5.29
C CYS A 184 -4.47 2.82 6.42
N PHE A 185 -3.17 3.05 6.19
CA PHE A 185 -2.29 3.60 7.22
C PHE A 185 -2.40 5.11 7.35
N ASN A 186 -2.48 5.83 6.23
CA ASN A 186 -2.30 7.27 6.19
C ASN A 186 -3.62 8.00 5.91
N LEU A 187 -3.91 9.00 6.71
CA LEU A 187 -5.11 9.85 6.55
C LEU A 187 -5.05 10.66 5.25
N GLU A 188 -3.86 10.98 4.79
CA GLU A 188 -3.61 11.76 3.56
C GLU A 188 -4.09 11.06 2.28
N GLU A 189 -4.27 9.72 2.34
CA GLU A 189 -4.81 8.95 1.22
C GLU A 189 -6.34 9.09 1.09
N LEU A 190 -7.04 9.38 2.20
CA LEU A 190 -8.51 9.33 2.25
C LEU A 190 -9.21 10.29 1.30
N PRO A 191 -8.78 11.55 1.12
CA PRO A 191 -9.48 12.47 0.23
C PRO A 191 -9.60 11.95 -1.21
N VAL A 192 -8.51 11.40 -1.77
CA VAL A 192 -8.53 10.85 -3.13
C VAL A 192 -9.33 9.55 -3.19
N LYS A 193 -9.20 8.66 -2.19
CA LYS A 193 -9.99 7.43 -2.11
C LYS A 193 -11.50 7.74 -2.03
N HIS A 194 -11.90 8.70 -1.19
CA HIS A 194 -13.31 9.10 -1.06
C HIS A 194 -13.85 9.77 -2.31
N TRP A 195 -13.04 10.59 -2.99
CA TRP A 195 -13.38 11.14 -4.29
C TRP A 195 -13.65 10.00 -5.30
N ALA A 196 -12.74 9.05 -5.44
CA ALA A 196 -12.91 7.92 -6.34
C ALA A 196 -14.18 7.12 -5.98
N MET A 197 -14.48 6.93 -4.68
CA MET A 197 -15.71 6.29 -4.20
C MET A 197 -16.99 7.07 -4.49
N SER A 198 -16.91 8.37 -4.80
CA SER A 198 -18.07 9.19 -5.18
C SER A 198 -18.24 9.34 -6.68
N MET A 199 -17.16 9.12 -7.46
CA MET A 199 -17.16 9.41 -8.89
C MET A 199 -17.16 8.16 -9.77
N ALA A 200 -16.58 7.06 -9.31
CA ALA A 200 -16.51 5.83 -10.11
C ALA A 200 -17.86 5.09 -10.13
N GLN A 201 -18.13 4.41 -11.25
CA GLN A 201 -19.34 3.60 -11.43
C GLN A 201 -19.23 2.24 -10.74
N LYS A 202 -18.02 1.65 -10.69
CA LYS A 202 -17.75 0.35 -10.07
C LYS A 202 -16.54 0.41 -9.14
N HIS A 203 -16.65 -0.20 -7.97
CA HIS A 203 -15.63 -0.17 -6.92
C HIS A 203 -15.08 -1.57 -6.68
N VAL A 204 -13.79 -1.75 -6.93
CA VAL A 204 -13.08 -3.03 -6.81
C VAL A 204 -12.00 -2.92 -5.74
N LEU A 205 -12.16 -3.62 -4.63
CA LEU A 205 -11.15 -3.72 -3.59
C LEU A 205 -10.25 -4.93 -3.87
N VAL A 206 -8.94 -4.72 -4.00
CA VAL A 206 -7.96 -5.77 -4.29
C VAL A 206 -6.97 -5.90 -3.16
N VAL A 207 -6.98 -7.05 -2.49
CA VAL A 207 -6.18 -7.30 -1.29
C VAL A 207 -5.65 -8.74 -1.28
N ASP A 208 -4.51 -8.97 -0.66
CA ASP A 208 -4.06 -10.31 -0.31
C ASP A 208 -4.75 -10.80 0.99
N HIS A 209 -4.80 -12.13 1.19
CA HIS A 209 -5.46 -12.76 2.34
C HIS A 209 -4.99 -12.21 3.69
N SER A 210 -3.75 -11.75 3.80
CA SER A 210 -3.21 -11.23 5.06
C SER A 210 -3.86 -9.93 5.55
N LYS A 211 -4.72 -9.31 4.75
CA LYS A 211 -5.39 -8.04 5.10
C LYS A 211 -6.70 -8.27 5.86
N PHE A 212 -7.31 -9.44 5.74
CA PHE A 212 -8.52 -9.78 6.47
C PHE A 212 -8.26 -9.86 7.99
N GLY A 213 -9.25 -9.50 8.79
CA GLY A 213 -9.16 -9.41 10.26
C GLY A 213 -8.35 -8.21 10.77
N LYS A 214 -7.76 -7.38 9.91
CA LYS A 214 -6.92 -6.25 10.30
C LYS A 214 -7.64 -4.92 10.20
N VAL A 215 -7.33 -4.04 11.16
CA VAL A 215 -7.80 -2.64 11.19
C VAL A 215 -6.59 -1.72 11.22
N ARG A 216 -6.65 -0.62 10.46
CA ARG A 216 -5.62 0.42 10.41
C ARG A 216 -6.22 1.78 10.76
N PRO A 217 -5.40 2.80 11.12
CA PRO A 217 -5.89 4.08 11.65
C PRO A 217 -6.85 4.84 10.73
N ALA A 218 -6.64 4.80 9.41
CA ALA A 218 -7.42 5.56 8.46
C ALA A 218 -8.52 4.70 7.83
N ARG A 219 -9.79 5.06 8.07
CA ARG A 219 -10.96 4.30 7.59
C ARG A 219 -11.39 4.79 6.22
N MET A 220 -11.34 3.91 5.23
CA MET A 220 -11.79 4.19 3.87
C MET A 220 -13.32 4.17 3.74
N GLY A 221 -13.97 3.21 4.38
CA GLY A 221 -15.43 3.04 4.35
C GLY A 221 -15.86 1.61 4.67
N ASP A 222 -17.19 1.39 4.71
CA ASP A 222 -17.77 0.07 4.88
C ASP A 222 -17.47 -0.83 3.67
N LEU A 223 -17.36 -2.14 3.88
CA LEU A 223 -17.11 -3.08 2.77
C LEU A 223 -18.26 -3.11 1.75
N LYS A 224 -19.48 -2.80 2.16
CA LYS A 224 -20.65 -2.69 1.25
C LYS A 224 -20.53 -1.58 0.19
N ARG A 225 -19.52 -0.70 0.30
CA ARG A 225 -19.23 0.31 -0.73
C ARG A 225 -18.46 -0.26 -1.92
N PHE A 226 -17.97 -1.48 -1.81
CA PHE A 226 -17.28 -2.16 -2.89
C PHE A 226 -18.22 -3.17 -3.55
N ASP A 227 -18.30 -3.11 -4.88
CA ASP A 227 -19.09 -4.05 -5.68
C ASP A 227 -18.39 -5.41 -5.75
N ILE A 228 -17.06 -5.38 -5.79
CA ILE A 228 -16.22 -6.57 -5.90
C ILE A 228 -15.07 -6.49 -4.90
N VAL A 229 -14.82 -7.61 -4.23
CA VAL A 229 -13.60 -7.82 -3.43
C VAL A 229 -12.81 -8.97 -4.07
N VAL A 230 -11.57 -8.67 -4.46
CA VAL A 230 -10.67 -9.63 -5.10
C VAL A 230 -9.56 -9.99 -4.11
N SER A 231 -9.32 -11.28 -3.94
CA SER A 231 -8.25 -11.81 -3.10
C SER A 231 -7.45 -12.90 -3.82
N ASP A 232 -6.30 -13.28 -3.26
CA ASP A 232 -5.45 -14.36 -3.77
C ASP A 232 -5.98 -15.75 -3.41
N CYS A 233 -6.87 -15.84 -2.43
CA CYS A 233 -7.56 -17.07 -2.03
C CYS A 233 -8.90 -16.73 -1.35
N CYS A 234 -9.72 -17.77 -1.14
CA CYS A 234 -10.99 -17.65 -0.43
C CYS A 234 -10.78 -17.07 0.97
N PRO A 235 -11.43 -15.96 1.34
CA PRO A 235 -11.37 -15.44 2.69
C PRO A 235 -12.14 -16.35 3.67
N GLU A 236 -11.96 -16.10 4.97
CA GLU A 236 -12.67 -16.82 6.03
C GLU A 236 -14.20 -16.72 5.89
N ASP A 237 -14.94 -17.72 6.39
CA ASP A 237 -16.41 -17.86 6.28
C ASP A 237 -17.17 -16.61 6.71
N GLU A 238 -16.67 -15.86 7.69
CA GLU A 238 -17.27 -14.61 8.14
C GLU A 238 -17.40 -13.61 6.99
N TYR A 239 -16.32 -13.45 6.20
CA TYR A 239 -16.29 -12.51 5.06
C TYR A 239 -17.11 -13.02 3.87
N VAL A 240 -17.13 -14.34 3.66
CA VAL A 240 -17.97 -14.95 2.63
C VAL A 240 -19.46 -14.70 2.93
N LYS A 241 -19.90 -14.95 4.16
CA LYS A 241 -21.27 -14.68 4.61
C LYS A 241 -21.62 -13.19 4.54
N TYR A 242 -20.68 -12.33 4.97
CA TYR A 242 -20.87 -10.89 4.88
C TYR A 242 -21.07 -10.45 3.43
N ALA A 243 -20.21 -10.89 2.52
CA ALA A 243 -20.27 -10.55 1.11
C ALA A 243 -21.59 -11.00 0.47
N GLN A 244 -22.04 -12.23 0.76
CA GLN A 244 -23.33 -12.73 0.31
C GLN A 244 -24.50 -11.85 0.80
N THR A 245 -24.49 -11.48 2.09
CA THR A 245 -25.55 -10.64 2.69
C THR A 245 -25.56 -9.22 2.08
N GLN A 246 -24.40 -8.67 1.78
CA GLN A 246 -24.26 -7.32 1.23
C GLN A 246 -24.25 -7.30 -0.32
N ARG A 247 -24.38 -8.44 -0.98
CA ARG A 247 -24.33 -8.62 -2.46
C ARG A 247 -23.00 -8.16 -3.05
N ILE A 248 -21.90 -8.35 -2.34
CA ILE A 248 -20.55 -8.09 -2.82
C ILE A 248 -20.06 -9.32 -3.57
N LYS A 249 -19.56 -9.15 -4.80
CA LYS A 249 -18.95 -10.25 -5.55
C LYS A 249 -17.55 -10.54 -4.97
N LEU A 250 -17.30 -11.77 -4.55
CA LEU A 250 -15.95 -12.24 -4.20
C LEU A 250 -15.32 -12.91 -5.43
N MET A 251 -14.04 -12.60 -5.67
CA MET A 251 -13.21 -13.24 -6.69
C MET A 251 -11.89 -13.69 -6.04
N TYR A 252 -11.53 -14.98 -6.19
CA TYR A 252 -10.32 -15.56 -5.61
C TYR A 252 -9.85 -16.81 -6.37
#